data_75344284746b9899fc74b3f278ddae41
#
_entry.id   75344284746b9899fc74b3f278ddae41
#
_cell.length_a   1.000
_cell.length_b   1.000
_cell.length_c   1.000
_cell.angle_alpha   90.00
_cell.angle_beta   90.00
_cell.angle_gamma   90.00
#
_symmetry.space_group_name_H-M   'P 1'
#
loop_
_entity.id
_entity.type
_entity.pdbx_description
1 polymer ?
#
loop_
_entity_poly.entity_id
_entity_poly.type
_entity_poly.pdbx_seq_one_letter_code
_entity_poly.pdbx_strand_id
1 'polypeptide(L)'
;MGILDIFRKKPYPPAKKQEIERMIDQLIRIGQKEDFLSERSGGAFNAQCRHIGAREIGQRLADIGGFELMEFVLTRVRKRLGMNLAAHLSYAWTDIQHWVP
;
A
#
# COMPACT_ATOMS: atom_id res chain seq x y z
N MET A 1 26.89 1.62 11.20
CA MET A 1 26.85 2.94 11.84
C MET A 1 25.44 3.28 12.24
N GLY A 2 25.20 3.20 13.52
CA GLY A 2 23.85 3.44 14.04
C GLY A 2 23.31 4.83 13.72
N ILE A 3 24.17 5.80 13.78
CA ILE A 3 23.78 7.17 13.50
C ILE A 3 23.27 7.35 12.08
N LEU A 4 23.92 6.69 11.14
CA LEU A 4 23.51 6.77 9.74
C LEU A 4 22.16 6.09 9.53
N ASP A 5 21.88 5.05 10.31
CA ASP A 5 20.60 4.38 10.21
C ASP A 5 19.46 5.27 10.66
N ILE A 6 19.71 6.11 11.65
CA ILE A 6 18.71 7.06 12.13
C ILE A 6 18.31 8.02 11.02
N PHE A 7 19.26 8.38 10.15
CA PHE A 7 19.01 9.32 9.07
C PHE A 7 18.88 8.64 7.72
N ARG A 8 18.56 7.35 7.74
CA ARG A 8 18.36 6.61 6.51
C ARG A 8 17.35 7.30 5.63
N LYS A 9 17.67 7.37 4.36
CA LYS A 9 16.78 8.00 3.40
C LYS A 9 15.47 7.25 3.29
N LYS A 10 14.39 7.99 3.15
CA LYS A 10 13.11 7.42 2.79
C LYS A 10 13.19 6.89 1.37
N PRO A 11 12.37 5.89 0.99
CA PRO A 11 12.38 5.33 -0.35
C PRO A 11 11.67 6.21 -1.37
N TYR A 12 11.74 7.51 -1.20
CA TYR A 12 11.13 8.47 -2.12
C TYR A 12 11.84 9.82 -1.96
N PRO A 13 11.82 10.67 -3.03
CA PRO A 13 12.41 12.00 -2.94
C PRO A 13 11.63 12.89 -1.97
N PRO A 14 12.30 13.82 -1.28
CA PRO A 14 11.60 14.73 -0.37
C PRO A 14 10.46 15.52 -1.03
N ALA A 15 10.58 15.82 -2.31
CA ALA A 15 9.55 16.54 -3.04
C ALA A 15 8.25 15.75 -3.15
N LYS A 16 8.31 14.44 -2.97
CA LYS A 16 7.12 13.57 -3.05
C LYS A 16 6.49 13.27 -1.72
N LYS A 17 7.05 13.78 -0.63
CA LYS A 17 6.58 13.44 0.71
C LYS A 17 5.09 13.69 0.89
N GLN A 18 4.60 14.85 0.48
CA GLN A 18 3.19 15.18 0.67
C GLN A 18 2.28 14.26 -0.14
N GLU A 19 2.67 13.96 -1.36
CA GLU A 19 1.90 13.03 -2.18
C GLU A 19 1.84 11.64 -1.53
N ILE A 20 2.98 11.16 -1.05
CA ILE A 20 3.06 9.85 -0.39
C ILE A 20 2.17 9.83 0.85
N GLU A 21 2.25 10.86 1.70
CA GLU A 21 1.45 10.87 2.92
C GLU A 21 -0.04 10.92 2.62
N ARG A 22 -0.44 11.64 1.57
CA ARG A 22 -1.85 11.65 1.17
C ARG A 22 -2.30 10.28 0.68
N MET A 23 -1.45 9.57 -0.05
CA MET A 23 -1.78 8.22 -0.51
C MET A 23 -1.91 7.25 0.65
N ILE A 24 -1.02 7.37 1.64
CA ILE A 24 -1.14 6.55 2.86
C ILE A 24 -2.48 6.82 3.55
N ASP A 25 -2.85 8.09 3.70
CA ASP A 25 -4.13 8.44 4.32
C ASP A 25 -5.31 7.88 3.54
N GLN A 26 -5.25 7.94 2.21
CA GLN A 26 -6.29 7.38 1.37
C GLN A 26 -6.41 5.87 1.55
N LEU A 27 -5.27 5.17 1.58
CA LEU A 27 -5.28 3.73 1.81
C LEU A 27 -5.87 3.38 3.16
N ILE A 28 -5.52 4.15 4.19
CA ILE A 28 -6.07 3.90 5.52
C ILE A 28 -7.59 4.06 5.50
N ARG A 29 -8.10 5.10 4.83
CA ARG A 29 -9.54 5.29 4.72
C ARG A 29 -10.23 4.16 3.95
N ILE A 30 -9.62 3.72 2.85
CA ILE A 30 -10.16 2.60 2.10
C ILE A 30 -10.26 1.37 2.98
N GLY A 31 -9.17 1.05 3.69
CA GLY A 31 -9.16 -0.13 4.55
C GLY A 31 -10.17 -0.05 5.68
N GLN A 32 -10.38 1.13 6.23
CA GLN A 32 -11.34 1.31 7.31
C GLN A 32 -12.78 1.19 6.86
N LYS A 33 -13.08 1.63 5.64
CA LYS A 33 -14.47 1.72 5.17
C LYS A 33 -14.87 0.59 4.24
N GLU A 34 -13.94 0.10 3.40
CA GLU A 34 -14.29 -0.77 2.29
C GLU A 34 -13.47 -2.05 2.22
N ASP A 35 -12.35 -2.12 2.95
CA ASP A 35 -11.35 -3.16 2.74
C ASP A 35 -10.67 -3.00 1.37
N PHE A 36 -9.55 -3.70 1.18
CA PHE A 36 -8.79 -3.65 -0.06
C PHE A 36 -9.19 -4.74 -1.04
N LEU A 37 -10.00 -5.68 -0.59
CA LEU A 37 -10.61 -6.69 -1.43
C LEU A 37 -12.10 -6.44 -1.43
N SER A 38 -12.65 -6.15 -2.60
CA SER A 38 -14.08 -5.89 -2.71
C SER A 38 -14.86 -7.18 -2.66
N GLU A 39 -16.05 -7.13 -2.10
CA GLU A 39 -16.95 -8.25 -2.06
C GLU A 39 -17.67 -8.38 -3.39
N ARG A 40 -17.69 -9.60 -3.95
CA ARG A 40 -18.42 -9.86 -5.17
C ARG A 40 -19.91 -10.06 -4.86
N SER A 41 -20.70 -9.93 -5.91
CA SER A 41 -22.09 -10.36 -5.88
C SER A 41 -22.15 -11.78 -5.33
N GLY A 42 -22.80 -11.97 -4.22
CA GLY A 42 -22.79 -13.25 -3.54
C GLY A 42 -21.94 -13.30 -2.30
N GLY A 43 -21.20 -12.23 -2.02
CA GLY A 43 -20.55 -12.05 -0.73
C GLY A 43 -19.14 -12.62 -0.57
N ALA A 44 -18.50 -13.04 -1.66
CA ALA A 44 -17.18 -13.66 -1.57
C ALA A 44 -16.07 -12.70 -2.00
N PHE A 45 -15.02 -12.63 -1.19
CA PHE A 45 -13.79 -11.94 -1.58
C PHE A 45 -12.92 -12.90 -2.39
N ASN A 46 -12.28 -12.40 -3.45
CA ASN A 46 -11.31 -13.19 -4.21
C ASN A 46 -10.40 -12.26 -5.00
N ALA A 47 -9.44 -12.87 -5.71
CA ALA A 47 -8.42 -12.13 -6.45
C ALA A 47 -8.99 -11.17 -7.49
N GLN A 48 -10.18 -11.45 -7.99
CA GLN A 48 -10.80 -10.61 -9.02
C GLN A 48 -11.51 -9.39 -8.42
N CYS A 49 -11.60 -9.33 -7.10
CA CYS A 49 -12.29 -8.24 -6.40
C CYS A 49 -11.32 -7.23 -5.80
N ARG A 50 -10.12 -7.12 -6.34
CA ARG A 50 -9.12 -6.17 -5.85
C ARG A 50 -9.63 -4.74 -6.00
N HIS A 51 -9.46 -3.97 -4.95
CA HIS A 51 -9.95 -2.59 -4.95
C HIS A 51 -9.20 -1.75 -5.97
N ILE A 52 -9.93 -1.16 -6.92
CA ILE A 52 -9.33 -0.43 -8.02
C ILE A 52 -8.52 0.77 -7.52
N GLY A 53 -9.07 1.55 -6.60
CA GLY A 53 -8.36 2.70 -6.05
C GLY A 53 -7.09 2.32 -5.32
N ALA A 54 -7.11 1.21 -4.57
CA ALA A 54 -5.91 0.74 -3.89
C ALA A 54 -4.84 0.30 -4.89
N ARG A 55 -5.26 -0.32 -6.00
CA ARG A 55 -4.31 -0.70 -7.05
C ARG A 55 -3.73 0.51 -7.76
N GLU A 56 -4.53 1.53 -8.02
CA GLU A 56 -4.03 2.75 -8.65
C GLU A 56 -2.99 3.43 -7.77
N ILE A 57 -3.23 3.47 -6.47
CA ILE A 57 -2.25 4.00 -5.53
C ILE A 57 -0.98 3.16 -5.55
N GLY A 58 -1.13 1.84 -5.52
CA GLY A 58 0.03 0.94 -5.59
C GLY A 58 0.85 1.16 -6.84
N GLN A 59 0.20 1.33 -7.98
CA GLN A 59 0.90 1.60 -9.23
C GLN A 59 1.65 2.93 -9.17
N ARG A 60 1.03 3.96 -8.59
CA ARG A 60 1.70 5.25 -8.46
C ARG A 60 2.91 5.15 -7.52
N LEU A 61 2.77 4.43 -6.41
CA LEU A 61 3.89 4.20 -5.50
C LEU A 61 5.03 3.47 -6.20
N ALA A 62 4.70 2.46 -7.00
CA ALA A 62 5.70 1.72 -7.75
C ALA A 62 6.43 2.63 -8.74
N ASP A 63 5.69 3.55 -9.37
CA ASP A 63 6.29 4.49 -10.32
C ASP A 63 7.23 5.48 -9.62
N ILE A 64 6.94 5.86 -8.39
CA ILE A 64 7.76 6.82 -7.66
C ILE A 64 8.99 6.15 -7.06
N GLY A 65 8.83 5.00 -6.42
CA GLY A 65 9.91 4.40 -5.64
C GLY A 65 10.01 2.88 -5.68
N GLY A 66 9.26 2.22 -6.54
CA GLY A 66 9.35 0.77 -6.70
C GLY A 66 8.92 -0.02 -5.48
N PHE A 67 9.46 -1.23 -5.38
CA PHE A 67 9.12 -2.13 -4.27
C PHE A 67 9.41 -1.52 -2.90
N GLU A 68 10.53 -0.82 -2.79
CA GLU A 68 10.90 -0.27 -1.48
C GLU A 68 9.84 0.70 -0.97
N LEU A 69 9.31 1.53 -1.85
CA LEU A 69 8.26 2.46 -1.45
C LEU A 69 6.96 1.73 -1.17
N MET A 70 6.62 0.73 -1.97
CA MET A 70 5.41 -0.07 -1.72
C MET A 70 5.50 -0.74 -0.35
N GLU A 71 6.65 -1.33 -0.03
CA GLU A 71 6.84 -1.97 1.27
C GLU A 71 6.79 -0.98 2.43
N PHE A 72 7.36 0.19 2.22
CA PHE A 72 7.31 1.25 3.23
C PHE A 72 5.87 1.63 3.54
N VAL A 73 5.07 1.83 2.50
CA VAL A 73 3.66 2.21 2.67
C VAL A 73 2.86 1.06 3.28
N LEU A 74 3.11 -0.16 2.84
CA LEU A 74 2.43 -1.32 3.42
C LEU A 74 2.69 -1.44 4.92
N THR A 75 3.92 -1.18 5.33
CA THR A 75 4.27 -1.19 6.75
C THR A 75 3.49 -0.12 7.53
N ARG A 76 3.35 1.07 6.95
CA ARG A 76 2.58 2.14 7.57
C ARG A 76 1.11 1.76 7.71
N VAL A 77 0.54 1.15 6.68
CA VAL A 77 -0.84 0.69 6.71
C VAL A 77 -1.01 -0.41 7.76
N ARG A 78 -0.08 -1.35 7.83
CA ARG A 78 -0.14 -2.42 8.81
C ARG A 78 -0.15 -1.88 10.24
N LYS A 79 0.66 -0.88 10.51
CA LYS A 79 0.70 -0.29 11.85
C LYS A 79 -0.62 0.36 12.25
N ARG A 80 -1.36 0.88 11.28
CA ARG A 80 -2.62 1.55 11.55
C ARG A 80 -3.83 0.62 11.51
N LEU A 81 -3.84 -0.34 10.61
CA LEU A 81 -5.02 -1.16 10.34
C LEU A 81 -4.88 -2.62 10.77
N GLY A 82 -3.66 -3.07 11.06
CA GLY A 82 -3.42 -4.45 11.47
C GLY A 82 -3.02 -5.34 10.33
N MET A 83 -2.66 -6.58 10.68
CA MET A 83 -2.08 -7.52 9.73
C MET A 83 -3.05 -8.02 8.67
N ASN A 84 -4.31 -8.23 9.04
CA ASN A 84 -5.28 -8.77 8.09
C ASN A 84 -5.55 -7.80 6.95
N LEU A 85 -5.81 -6.54 7.27
CA LEU A 85 -6.04 -5.55 6.22
C LEU A 85 -4.78 -5.28 5.42
N ALA A 86 -3.62 -5.28 6.06
CA ALA A 86 -2.37 -5.14 5.32
C ALA A 86 -2.15 -6.30 4.35
N ALA A 87 -2.50 -7.52 4.75
CA ALA A 87 -2.42 -8.67 3.85
C ALA A 87 -3.36 -8.52 2.67
N HIS A 88 -4.55 -7.99 2.89
CA HIS A 88 -5.49 -7.72 1.80
C HIS A 88 -4.95 -6.67 0.84
N LEU A 89 -4.31 -5.62 1.37
CA LEU A 89 -3.69 -4.61 0.51
C LEU A 89 -2.56 -5.22 -0.31
N SER A 90 -1.71 -6.02 0.31
CA SER A 90 -0.64 -6.71 -0.40
C SER A 90 -1.21 -7.56 -1.54
N TYR A 91 -2.30 -8.25 -1.27
CA TYR A 91 -2.95 -9.06 -2.29
C TYR A 91 -3.54 -8.20 -3.41
N ALA A 92 -4.13 -7.06 -3.07
CA ALA A 92 -4.67 -6.14 -4.06
C ALA A 92 -3.58 -5.62 -5.00
N TRP A 93 -2.35 -5.57 -4.53
CA TRP A 93 -1.21 -5.10 -5.32
C TRP A 93 -0.56 -6.19 -6.19
N THR A 94 -1.08 -7.41 -6.17
CA THR A 94 -0.51 -8.51 -6.94
C THR A 94 -0.25 -8.08 -8.39
N ASP A 95 0.92 -8.43 -8.88
CA ASP A 95 1.38 -8.17 -10.26
C ASP A 95 1.76 -6.73 -10.57
N ILE A 96 1.62 -5.80 -9.64
CA ILE A 96 2.16 -4.46 -9.85
C ILE A 96 3.68 -4.59 -9.75
N GLN A 97 4.38 -4.39 -10.87
CA GLN A 97 5.83 -4.59 -10.96
C GLN A 97 6.29 -5.90 -10.30
N HIS A 98 5.55 -6.97 -10.61
CA HIS A 98 5.85 -8.31 -10.09
C HIS A 98 5.67 -8.45 -8.58
N TRP A 99 4.88 -7.60 -7.97
CA TRP A 99 4.58 -7.71 -6.54
C TRP A 99 3.95 -9.05 -6.23
N VAL A 100 4.52 -9.76 -5.26
CA VAL A 100 3.99 -11.03 -4.77
C VAL A 100 3.58 -10.83 -3.32
N PRO A 101 2.31 -11.06 -2.99
CA PRO A 101 1.84 -10.84 -1.63
C PRO A 101 2.48 -11.74 -0.61
#